data_59e134497609e0b2107f6e8cff103f2c
#
_entry.id   59e134497609e0b2107f6e8cff103f2c
#
_cell.length_a   1.000
_cell.length_b   1.000
_cell.length_c   1.000
_cell.angle_alpha   90.00
_cell.angle_beta   90.00
_cell.angle_gamma   90.00
#
_symmetry.space_group_name_H-M   'P 1'
#
loop_
_entity.id
_entity.type
_entity.pdbx_description
1 polymer ?
#
loop_
_entity_poly.entity_id
_entity_poly.type
_entity_poly.pdbx_seq_one_letter_code
_entity_poly.pdbx_strand_id
1 'polypeptide(L)'
;YKENRGLNTLVLLDEAHRLAPRDDPGHEEKKAIRSLLIDAARTTRKYGVGWLFISQTLSSLHREIVEQLRIFFFGFGLGMGTEFRALSELVGGRGKALELYQLFRDPHSSFDIASREYSFMTIGPVSPLSFAGTPLFFNAFNTVEEFLTANKLRSR
;
A
#
# COMPACT_ATOMS: atom_id res chain seq x y z
N TYR A 1 11.11 2.47 30.40
CA TYR A 1 10.46 1.95 29.17
C TYR A 1 9.28 1.09 29.58
N LYS A 2 8.23 1.74 30.01
CA LYS A 2 6.98 1.10 30.39
C LYS A 2 5.98 1.39 29.30
N GLU A 3 5.26 0.34 28.96
CA GLU A 3 4.01 0.30 28.23
C GLU A 3 4.14 0.14 26.73
N ASN A 4 3.71 -1.02 26.33
CA ASN A 4 3.34 -1.32 24.96
C ASN A 4 2.17 -0.41 24.59
N ARG A 5 2.51 0.82 24.24
CA ARG A 5 1.52 1.79 23.75
C ARG A 5 1.16 1.35 22.35
N GLY A 6 -0.10 1.07 22.15
CA GLY A 6 -0.62 0.81 20.82
C GLY A 6 -0.26 1.93 19.85
N LEU A 7 -0.58 1.75 18.59
CA LEU A 7 -0.40 2.76 17.55
C LEU A 7 -1.10 4.06 17.98
N ASN A 8 -0.34 5.16 18.13
CA ASN A 8 -0.87 6.46 18.54
C ASN A 8 -0.65 7.55 17.49
N THR A 9 0.23 7.29 16.52
CA THR A 9 0.56 8.21 15.44
C THR A 9 0.70 7.43 14.14
N LEU A 10 0.04 7.88 13.10
CA LEU A 10 0.21 7.37 11.74
C LEU A 10 0.78 8.48 10.87
N VAL A 11 1.96 8.26 10.35
CA VAL A 11 2.61 9.14 9.39
C VAL A 11 2.27 8.65 7.99
N LEU A 12 1.67 9.53 7.19
CA LEU A 12 1.30 9.26 5.82
C LEU A 12 2.24 10.00 4.89
N LEU A 13 2.93 9.28 4.02
CA LEU A 13 3.82 9.83 3.02
C LEU A 13 3.25 9.54 1.63
N ASP A 14 2.74 10.59 1.00
CA ASP A 14 2.34 10.52 -0.40
C ASP A 14 3.55 10.68 -1.32
N GLU A 15 3.49 10.06 -2.50
CA GLU A 15 4.58 10.03 -3.48
C GLU A 15 5.92 9.58 -2.85
N ALA A 16 5.86 8.57 -1.98
CA ALA A 16 6.98 8.13 -1.14
C ALA A 16 8.25 7.80 -1.94
N HIS A 17 8.13 7.34 -3.18
CA HIS A 17 9.27 7.09 -4.07
C HIS A 17 10.12 8.33 -4.37
N ARG A 18 9.55 9.54 -4.23
CA ARG A 18 10.30 10.80 -4.41
C ARG A 18 11.21 11.10 -3.24
N LEU A 19 10.82 10.69 -2.02
CA LEU A 19 11.59 10.91 -0.80
C LEU A 19 12.56 9.76 -0.52
N ALA A 20 12.16 8.56 -0.90
CA ALA A 20 12.98 7.36 -0.75
C ALA A 20 13.06 6.57 -2.06
N PRO A 21 13.72 7.12 -3.10
CA PRO A 21 13.89 6.44 -4.37
C PRO A 21 14.78 5.23 -4.24
N ARG A 22 14.53 4.22 -5.09
CA ARG A 22 15.36 3.01 -5.21
C ARG A 22 16.76 3.34 -5.70
N ASP A 23 16.82 4.18 -6.73
CA ASP A 23 18.09 4.58 -7.33
C ASP A 23 18.79 5.67 -6.51
N ASP A 24 20.06 5.89 -6.78
CA ASP A 24 20.82 6.95 -6.12
C ASP A 24 20.21 8.33 -6.46
N PRO A 25 19.75 9.09 -5.44
CA PRO A 25 19.15 10.39 -5.67
C PRO A 25 20.15 11.47 -6.10
N GLY A 26 21.43 11.18 -6.19
CA GLY A 26 22.49 12.06 -6.71
C GLY A 26 22.90 13.22 -5.80
N HIS A 27 22.07 13.64 -4.86
CA HIS A 27 22.32 14.76 -3.95
C HIS A 27 22.42 14.26 -2.50
N GLU A 28 23.41 14.76 -1.76
CA GLU A 28 23.67 14.33 -0.38
C GLU A 28 22.47 14.56 0.56
N GLU A 29 21.78 15.68 0.40
CA GLU A 29 20.57 15.98 1.19
C GLU A 29 19.46 14.95 0.96
N LYS A 30 19.25 14.54 -0.29
CA LYS A 30 18.26 13.51 -0.63
C LYS A 30 18.68 12.14 -0.11
N LYS A 31 19.95 11.82 -0.13
CA LYS A 31 20.50 10.59 0.47
C LYS A 31 20.27 10.58 1.98
N ALA A 32 20.48 11.70 2.65
CA ALA A 32 20.23 11.84 4.08
C ALA A 32 18.74 11.63 4.43
N ILE A 33 17.83 12.26 3.67
CA ILE A 33 16.38 12.07 3.84
C ILE A 33 15.99 10.60 3.64
N ARG A 34 16.48 9.97 2.58
CA ARG A 34 16.24 8.56 2.30
C ARG A 34 16.70 7.68 3.46
N SER A 35 17.91 7.87 3.95
CA SER A 35 18.46 7.10 5.07
C SER A 35 17.65 7.32 6.35
N LEU A 36 17.24 8.55 6.63
CA LEU A 36 16.38 8.88 7.77
C LEU A 36 15.04 8.16 7.70
N LEU A 37 14.41 8.12 6.52
CA LEU A 37 13.12 7.43 6.33
C LEU A 37 13.24 5.91 6.49
N ILE A 38 14.33 5.31 5.99
CA ILE A 38 14.61 3.88 6.17
C ILE A 38 14.76 3.55 7.66
N ASP A 39 15.56 4.33 8.38
CA ASP A 39 15.76 4.13 9.81
C ASP A 39 14.48 4.38 10.61
N ALA A 40 13.70 5.39 10.24
CA ALA A 40 12.42 5.67 10.86
C ALA A 40 11.43 4.51 10.67
N ALA A 41 11.29 3.98 9.46
CA ALA A 41 10.42 2.84 9.17
C ALA A 41 10.79 1.60 10.02
N ARG A 42 12.09 1.40 10.28
CA ARG A 42 12.59 0.27 11.09
C ARG A 42 12.37 0.45 12.58
N THR A 43 12.54 1.66 13.10
CA THR A 43 12.75 1.87 14.54
C THR A 43 11.56 2.47 15.27
N THR A 44 10.71 3.25 14.61
CA THR A 44 9.69 4.06 15.30
C THR A 44 8.46 3.28 15.76
N ARG A 45 8.27 2.07 15.26
CA ARG A 45 7.16 1.20 15.68
C ARG A 45 7.13 0.98 17.20
N LYS A 46 8.28 0.84 17.85
CA LYS A 46 8.38 0.67 19.31
C LYS A 46 7.90 1.89 20.11
N TYR A 47 7.78 3.03 19.44
CA TYR A 47 7.26 4.27 20.02
C TYR A 47 5.79 4.53 19.68
N GLY A 48 5.12 3.56 19.06
CA GLY A 48 3.72 3.68 18.66
C GLY A 48 3.51 4.49 17.37
N VAL A 49 4.56 4.65 16.54
CA VAL A 49 4.45 5.31 15.25
C VAL A 49 4.30 4.27 14.15
N GLY A 50 3.25 4.41 13.36
CA GLY A 50 3.02 3.66 12.14
C GLY A 50 3.32 4.50 10.89
N TRP A 51 3.63 3.84 9.80
CA TRP A 51 3.91 4.46 8.52
C TRP A 51 2.98 3.94 7.44
N LEU A 52 2.45 4.84 6.64
CA LEU A 52 1.72 4.54 5.41
C LEU A 52 2.44 5.23 4.24
N PHE A 53 3.03 4.43 3.38
CA PHE A 53 3.70 4.90 2.18
C PHE A 53 2.75 4.75 0.99
N ILE A 54 2.47 5.85 0.31
CA ILE A 54 1.66 5.89 -0.91
C ILE A 54 2.62 6.15 -2.07
N SER A 55 2.52 5.34 -3.11
CA SER A 55 3.36 5.48 -4.30
C SER A 55 2.61 4.99 -5.53
N GLN A 56 2.79 5.68 -6.65
CA GLN A 56 2.27 5.25 -7.95
C GLN A 56 3.16 4.18 -8.59
N THR A 57 4.41 4.06 -8.14
CA THR A 57 5.39 3.12 -8.66
C THR A 57 5.97 2.27 -7.53
N LEU A 58 5.80 0.97 -7.63
CA LEU A 58 6.36 0.02 -6.66
C LEU A 58 7.86 -0.19 -6.89
N SER A 59 8.25 -0.30 -8.16
CA SER A 59 9.65 -0.55 -8.56
C SER A 59 10.59 0.59 -8.20
N SER A 60 10.08 1.81 -8.05
CA SER A 60 10.89 3.01 -7.75
C SER A 60 11.04 3.29 -6.25
N LEU A 61 10.29 2.61 -5.37
CA LEU A 61 10.43 2.78 -3.93
C LEU A 61 11.64 1.98 -3.41
N HIS A 62 12.37 2.55 -2.44
CA HIS A 62 13.56 1.93 -1.89
C HIS A 62 13.23 0.56 -1.27
N ARG A 63 14.04 -0.44 -1.64
CA ARG A 63 13.80 -1.83 -1.28
C ARG A 63 13.73 -2.06 0.23
N GLU A 64 14.60 -1.43 0.99
CA GLU A 64 14.63 -1.58 2.45
C GLU A 64 13.36 -1.06 3.13
N ILE A 65 12.67 -0.06 2.56
CA ILE A 65 11.35 0.35 3.03
C ILE A 65 10.33 -0.73 2.72
N VAL A 66 10.28 -1.21 1.48
CA VAL A 66 9.34 -2.27 1.06
C VAL A 66 9.46 -3.51 1.95
N GLU A 67 10.69 -3.90 2.30
CA GLU A 67 10.97 -5.06 3.17
C GLU A 67 10.48 -4.88 4.63
N GLN A 68 10.29 -3.64 5.10
CA GLN A 68 9.75 -3.36 6.43
C GLN A 68 8.22 -3.40 6.47
N LEU A 69 7.56 -3.27 5.32
CA LEU A 69 6.12 -3.26 5.24
C LEU A 69 5.56 -4.68 5.38
N ARG A 70 4.45 -4.79 6.09
CA ARG A 70 3.74 -6.06 6.29
C ARG A 70 2.41 -6.13 5.58
N ILE A 71 1.86 -4.98 5.26
CA ILE A 71 0.55 -4.84 4.62
C ILE A 71 0.74 -4.02 3.37
N PHE A 72 0.22 -4.53 2.27
CA PHE A 72 0.25 -3.88 0.98
C PHE A 72 -1.17 -3.79 0.42
N PHE A 73 -1.46 -2.66 -0.21
CA PHE A 73 -2.67 -2.45 -0.98
C PHE A 73 -2.26 -2.05 -2.40
N PHE A 74 -2.66 -2.84 -3.37
CA PHE A 74 -2.36 -2.62 -4.78
C PHE A 74 -3.66 -2.26 -5.51
N GLY A 75 -3.77 -1.00 -5.94
CA GLY A 75 -4.82 -0.54 -6.83
C GLY A 75 -4.50 -0.83 -8.30
N PHE A 76 -5.32 -0.30 -9.20
CA PHE A 76 -5.08 -0.40 -10.63
C PHE A 76 -3.75 0.27 -11.04
N GLY A 77 -3.10 -0.26 -12.09
CA GLY A 77 -1.95 0.38 -12.76
C GLY A 77 -0.65 -0.41 -12.75
N LEU A 78 -0.50 -1.46 -11.93
CA LEU A 78 0.73 -2.26 -11.88
C LEU A 78 0.69 -3.50 -12.80
N GLY A 79 -0.22 -3.53 -13.77
CA GLY A 79 -0.49 -4.71 -14.60
C GLY A 79 0.51 -4.99 -15.71
N MET A 80 1.52 -4.13 -15.92
CA MET A 80 2.45 -4.26 -17.06
C MET A 80 3.89 -3.88 -16.68
N GLY A 81 4.84 -4.39 -17.46
CA GLY A 81 6.24 -3.98 -17.45
C GLY A 81 6.99 -4.28 -16.15
N THR A 82 7.79 -3.32 -15.74
CA THR A 82 8.62 -3.42 -14.52
C THR A 82 7.78 -3.45 -13.25
N GLU A 83 6.65 -2.74 -13.24
CA GLU A 83 5.73 -2.72 -12.11
C GLU A 83 5.07 -4.07 -11.89
N PHE A 84 4.64 -4.74 -12.96
CA PHE A 84 4.09 -6.09 -12.86
C PHE A 84 5.11 -7.12 -12.38
N ARG A 85 6.38 -6.97 -12.79
CA ARG A 85 7.47 -7.82 -12.29
C ARG A 85 7.68 -7.61 -10.79
N ALA A 86 7.76 -6.36 -10.34
CA ALA A 86 7.91 -6.03 -8.92
C ALA A 86 6.72 -6.55 -8.09
N LEU A 87 5.50 -6.41 -8.60
CA LEU A 87 4.30 -6.98 -7.99
C LEU A 87 4.37 -8.50 -7.90
N SER A 88 4.77 -9.17 -8.98
CA SER A 88 4.90 -10.64 -9.04
C SER A 88 5.91 -11.17 -8.03
N GLU A 89 7.02 -10.48 -7.83
CA GLU A 89 8.03 -10.83 -6.81
C GLU A 89 7.43 -10.73 -5.40
N LEU A 90 6.71 -9.65 -5.09
CA LEU A 90 6.07 -9.46 -3.79
C LEU A 90 4.96 -10.47 -3.50
N VAL A 91 4.17 -10.82 -4.50
CA VAL A 91 3.08 -11.81 -4.39
C VAL A 91 3.63 -13.24 -4.30
N GLY A 92 4.93 -13.42 -4.50
CA GLY A 92 5.59 -14.74 -4.46
C GLY A 92 5.19 -15.64 -5.64
N GLY A 93 4.97 -15.06 -6.82
CA GLY A 93 4.68 -15.79 -8.04
C GLY A 93 3.34 -16.53 -8.07
N ARG A 94 2.36 -16.13 -7.23
CA ARG A 94 1.01 -16.75 -7.21
C ARG A 94 0.22 -16.37 -8.46
N GLY A 95 0.35 -17.15 -9.52
CA GLY A 95 -0.19 -16.86 -10.84
C GLY A 95 -1.67 -16.51 -10.85
N LYS A 96 -2.53 -17.26 -10.13
CA LYS A 96 -3.97 -16.96 -10.06
C LYS A 96 -4.29 -15.58 -9.46
N ALA A 97 -3.53 -15.14 -8.46
CA ALA A 97 -3.73 -13.81 -7.88
C ALA A 97 -3.32 -12.71 -8.86
N LEU A 98 -2.24 -12.93 -9.61
CA LEU A 98 -1.79 -12.00 -10.63
C LEU A 98 -2.75 -11.94 -11.82
N GLU A 99 -3.31 -13.08 -12.25
CA GLU A 99 -4.36 -13.14 -13.27
C GLU A 99 -5.60 -12.34 -12.84
N LEU A 100 -6.06 -12.50 -11.59
CA LEU A 100 -7.19 -11.73 -11.06
C LEU A 100 -6.86 -10.24 -10.97
N TYR A 101 -5.64 -9.89 -10.57
CA TYR A 101 -5.21 -8.49 -10.53
C TYR A 101 -5.22 -7.84 -11.92
N GLN A 102 -4.84 -8.57 -12.95
CA GLN A 102 -4.85 -8.07 -14.34
C GLN A 102 -6.27 -7.80 -14.88
N LEU A 103 -7.33 -8.30 -14.22
CA LEU A 103 -8.72 -8.00 -14.54
C LEU A 103 -9.19 -6.66 -13.98
N PHE A 104 -8.39 -5.97 -13.17
CA PHE A 104 -8.75 -4.66 -12.65
C PHE A 104 -8.94 -3.67 -13.79
N ARG A 105 -10.00 -2.91 -13.71
CA ARG A 105 -10.32 -1.86 -14.68
C ARG A 105 -9.79 -0.52 -14.20
N ASP A 106 -9.43 0.34 -15.15
CA ASP A 106 -9.10 1.72 -14.86
C ASP A 106 -10.35 2.43 -14.31
N PRO A 107 -10.33 2.94 -13.06
CA PRO A 107 -11.47 3.67 -12.51
C PRO A 107 -11.86 4.90 -13.33
N HIS A 108 -10.91 5.47 -14.07
CA HIS A 108 -11.15 6.64 -14.92
C HIS A 108 -11.74 6.29 -16.31
N SER A 109 -11.86 5.01 -16.64
CA SER A 109 -12.49 4.58 -17.90
C SER A 109 -14.02 4.81 -17.91
N SER A 110 -14.65 5.02 -16.74
CA SER A 110 -16.05 5.40 -16.63
C SER A 110 -16.21 6.90 -16.50
N PHE A 111 -17.07 7.50 -17.34
CA PHE A 111 -17.44 8.91 -17.27
C PHE A 111 -18.28 9.23 -16.03
N ASP A 112 -19.12 8.29 -15.61
CA ASP A 112 -19.94 8.45 -14.41
C ASP A 112 -19.16 8.05 -13.16
N ILE A 113 -19.00 9.01 -12.25
CA ILE A 113 -18.26 8.83 -10.98
C ILE A 113 -18.91 7.74 -10.11
N ALA A 114 -20.25 7.65 -10.12
CA ALA A 114 -20.97 6.68 -9.32
C ALA A 114 -20.76 5.22 -9.79
N SER A 115 -20.40 5.04 -11.07
CA SER A 115 -20.12 3.72 -11.65
C SER A 115 -18.65 3.32 -11.62
N ARG A 116 -17.77 4.14 -11.06
CA ARG A 116 -16.35 3.83 -10.94
C ARG A 116 -16.12 2.74 -9.90
N GLU A 117 -15.32 1.75 -10.28
CA GLU A 117 -14.90 0.69 -9.38
C GLU A 117 -13.43 0.89 -9.00
N TYR A 118 -13.18 1.02 -7.70
CA TYR A 118 -11.82 1.10 -7.15
C TYR A 118 -11.46 -0.24 -6.54
N SER A 119 -10.95 -1.14 -7.39
CA SER A 119 -10.53 -2.47 -6.98
C SER A 119 -9.15 -2.47 -6.38
N PHE A 120 -8.98 -3.23 -5.31
CA PHE A 120 -7.71 -3.43 -4.63
C PHE A 120 -7.42 -4.90 -4.40
N MET A 121 -6.15 -5.25 -4.54
CA MET A 121 -5.59 -6.48 -4.00
C MET A 121 -4.79 -6.13 -2.74
N THR A 122 -4.99 -6.84 -1.65
CA THR A 122 -4.19 -6.66 -0.43
C THR A 122 -3.46 -7.92 -0.04
N ILE A 123 -2.26 -7.75 0.50
CA ILE A 123 -1.42 -8.80 1.06
C ILE A 123 -1.00 -8.38 2.46
N GLY A 124 -0.97 -9.33 3.35
CA GLY A 124 -0.52 -9.15 4.73
C GLY A 124 -1.61 -9.48 5.75
N PRO A 125 -1.33 -9.30 7.04
CA PRO A 125 -2.22 -9.71 8.12
C PRO A 125 -3.40 -8.74 8.33
N VAL A 126 -4.22 -8.54 7.29
CA VAL A 126 -5.40 -7.65 7.32
C VAL A 126 -6.67 -8.41 7.71
N SER A 127 -6.66 -9.73 7.61
CA SER A 127 -7.80 -10.61 7.89
C SER A 127 -7.29 -11.99 8.26
N PRO A 128 -8.04 -12.78 9.05
CA PRO A 128 -7.74 -14.21 9.26
C PRO A 128 -7.58 -14.98 7.94
N LEU A 129 -8.29 -14.60 6.89
CA LEU A 129 -8.20 -15.23 5.57
C LEU A 129 -6.89 -14.88 4.83
N SER A 130 -6.26 -13.75 5.14
CA SER A 130 -4.99 -13.31 4.53
C SER A 130 -3.77 -13.66 5.38
N PHE A 131 -3.95 -14.23 6.57
CA PHE A 131 -2.87 -14.52 7.50
C PHE A 131 -1.81 -15.47 6.92
N ALA A 132 -2.21 -16.40 6.08
CA ALA A 132 -1.30 -17.31 5.37
C ALA A 132 -0.63 -16.69 4.13
N GLY A 133 -0.68 -15.36 3.99
CA GLY A 133 -0.15 -14.64 2.83
C GLY A 133 -1.01 -14.76 1.57
N THR A 134 -2.25 -15.23 1.68
CA THR A 134 -3.18 -15.28 0.55
C THR A 134 -3.67 -13.87 0.23
N PRO A 135 -3.54 -13.40 -1.01
CA PRO A 135 -4.09 -12.11 -1.41
C PRO A 135 -5.61 -12.08 -1.28
N LEU A 136 -6.14 -10.96 -0.80
CA LEU A 136 -7.57 -10.66 -0.79
C LEU A 136 -7.88 -9.57 -1.80
N PHE A 137 -9.06 -9.64 -2.38
CA PHE A 137 -9.55 -8.68 -3.37
C PHE A 137 -10.81 -8.02 -2.82
N PHE A 138 -10.90 -6.71 -3.00
CA PHE A 138 -12.06 -5.94 -2.58
C PHE A 138 -12.20 -4.67 -3.41
N ASN A 139 -13.42 -4.12 -3.44
CA ASN A 139 -13.68 -2.80 -3.98
C ASN A 139 -13.80 -1.80 -2.83
N ALA A 140 -13.18 -0.63 -2.98
CA ALA A 140 -13.39 0.46 -2.04
C ALA A 140 -14.79 1.05 -2.22
N PHE A 141 -15.37 1.57 -1.16
CA PHE A 141 -16.64 2.30 -1.23
C PHE A 141 -16.43 3.66 -1.91
N ASN A 142 -17.32 4.03 -2.81
CA ASN A 142 -17.24 5.30 -3.52
C ASN A 142 -17.78 6.46 -2.68
N THR A 143 -18.70 6.17 -1.77
CA THR A 143 -19.34 7.18 -0.94
C THR A 143 -19.33 6.80 0.53
N VAL A 144 -19.45 7.83 1.39
CA VAL A 144 -19.60 7.63 2.84
C VAL A 144 -20.88 6.87 3.15
N GLU A 145 -21.95 7.09 2.39
CA GLU A 145 -23.23 6.42 2.57
C GLU A 145 -23.16 4.92 2.31
N GLU A 146 -22.48 4.52 1.23
CA GLU A 146 -22.21 3.09 0.95
C GLU A 146 -21.46 2.44 2.10
N PHE A 147 -20.40 3.09 2.59
CA PHE A 147 -19.61 2.60 3.73
C PHE A 147 -20.46 2.46 4.98
N LEU A 148 -21.25 3.47 5.33
CA LEU A 148 -22.10 3.47 6.52
C LEU A 148 -23.17 2.37 6.43
N THR A 149 -23.79 2.23 5.26
CA THR A 149 -24.83 1.22 5.00
C THR A 149 -24.26 -0.18 5.11
N ALA A 150 -23.14 -0.45 4.44
CA ALA A 150 -22.50 -1.77 4.46
C ALA A 150 -22.04 -2.19 5.88
N ASN A 151 -21.63 -1.23 6.70
CA ASN A 151 -21.20 -1.46 8.07
C ASN A 151 -22.31 -1.31 9.12
N LYS A 152 -23.56 -1.10 8.69
CA LYS A 152 -24.71 -0.87 9.58
C LYS A 152 -24.50 0.28 10.57
N LEU A 153 -23.74 1.27 10.17
CA LEU A 153 -23.49 2.48 10.96
C LEU A 153 -24.56 3.52 10.62
N ARG A 154 -25.03 4.25 11.63
CA ARG A 154 -25.95 5.37 11.41
C ARG A 154 -25.14 6.62 11.14
N SER A 155 -25.52 7.38 10.10
CA SER A 155 -25.06 8.76 9.97
C SER A 155 -25.55 9.57 11.17
N ARG A 156 -24.65 10.22 11.87
CA ARG A 156 -25.00 11.17 12.94
C ARG A 156 -25.36 12.50 12.33
#